data_ede03e447d2f222fddfedd71792ae337
#
_entry.id   ede03e447d2f222fddfedd71792ae337
#
_cell.length_a   1.000
_cell.length_b   1.000
_cell.length_c   1.000
_cell.angle_alpha   90.00
_cell.angle_beta   90.00
_cell.angle_gamma   90.00
#
_symmetry.space_group_name_H-M   'P 1'
#
loop_
_entity.id
_entity.type
_entity.pdbx_description
1 polymer ?
#
loop_
_entity_poly.entity_id
_entity_poly.type
_entity_poly.pdbx_seq_one_letter_code
_entity_poly.pdbx_strand_id
1 'polypeptide(L)'
;MQGGNIKNLAALTGAIALVGALGACSSSSSSSSAAHSATASAAPVSGTETTLGKGSAATVSSLVFHLTLTGPVDTTGTTPLGAPPAKGVSYTATTAAGNLVVTADSAGTTTTAVKSTTTCLFAYKSTVPFTVDGAKSTGKFAGATGSGTSVVAFSGELPKLSNGQCNQNAVPSAKTAVGTFSATAKLTLKQ
;
A
#
# COMPACT_ATOMS: atom_id res chain seq x y z
N MET A 1 -42.84 -6.74 -8.85
CA MET A 1 -43.52 -6.65 -7.57
C MET A 1 -42.51 -6.42 -6.49
N GLN A 2 -42.71 -5.33 -5.77
CA GLN A 2 -42.19 -4.89 -4.46
C GLN A 2 -40.64 -4.82 -4.35
N GLY A 3 -40.03 -3.73 -4.13
CA GLY A 3 -40.43 -2.51 -3.37
C GLY A 3 -39.82 -2.60 -1.96
N GLY A 4 -38.64 -2.00 -1.75
CA GLY A 4 -38.02 -1.90 -0.43
C GLY A 4 -37.12 -0.66 -0.35
N ASN A 5 -37.76 0.49 -0.12
CA ASN A 5 -37.16 1.74 0.31
C ASN A 5 -36.67 1.61 1.75
N ILE A 6 -35.40 1.90 2.04
CA ILE A 6 -35.02 2.32 3.39
C ILE A 6 -34.22 3.61 3.31
N LYS A 7 -34.92 4.71 3.51
CA LYS A 7 -34.41 5.98 3.98
C LYS A 7 -34.18 5.82 5.50
N ASN A 8 -33.03 6.14 5.99
CA ASN A 8 -32.89 6.75 7.33
C ASN A 8 -31.62 7.56 7.43
N LEU A 9 -31.85 8.81 7.43
CA LEU A 9 -31.08 9.95 7.82
C LEU A 9 -30.88 9.94 9.34
N ALA A 10 -29.68 10.13 9.81
CA ALA A 10 -29.45 10.64 11.15
C ALA A 10 -28.25 11.61 11.12
N ALA A 11 -28.60 12.89 11.06
CA ALA A 11 -27.71 14.00 11.35
C ALA A 11 -27.44 14.03 12.85
N LEU A 12 -26.17 14.08 13.26
CA LEU A 12 -25.78 14.42 14.61
C LEU A 12 -24.94 15.69 14.57
N THR A 13 -25.61 16.80 14.85
CA THR A 13 -25.02 18.13 15.08
C THR A 13 -24.53 18.17 16.54
N GLY A 14 -23.23 18.21 16.76
CA GLY A 14 -22.62 18.45 18.07
C GLY A 14 -21.89 19.79 18.07
N ALA A 15 -22.53 20.81 18.62
CA ALA A 15 -21.93 22.11 18.93
C ALA A 15 -21.07 21.99 20.19
N ILE A 16 -19.82 22.38 20.14
CA ILE A 16 -18.97 22.56 21.33
C ILE A 16 -18.66 24.04 21.47
N ALA A 17 -19.09 24.58 22.64
CA ALA A 17 -18.98 25.95 23.06
C ALA A 17 -17.52 26.34 23.35
N LEU A 18 -17.14 27.55 22.88
CA LEU A 18 -15.95 28.26 23.30
C LEU A 18 -16.17 28.82 24.71
N VAL A 19 -15.27 28.52 25.63
CA VAL A 19 -15.13 29.26 26.87
C VAL A 19 -13.84 30.08 26.80
N GLY A 20 -14.00 31.38 26.70
CA GLY A 20 -12.91 32.34 26.77
C GLY A 20 -12.47 32.57 28.22
N ALA A 21 -11.17 32.67 28.45
CA ALA A 21 -10.60 33.22 29.65
C ALA A 21 -9.68 34.39 29.28
N LEU A 22 -10.14 35.59 29.56
CA LEU A 22 -9.35 36.83 29.56
C LEU A 22 -8.51 36.86 30.82
N GLY A 23 -7.22 36.88 30.70
CA GLY A 23 -6.27 37.05 31.81
C GLY A 23 -5.29 38.19 31.50
N ALA A 24 -5.27 39.15 32.38
CA ALA A 24 -4.76 40.52 32.30
C ALA A 24 -3.25 40.68 32.05
N CYS A 25 -2.94 41.83 31.47
CA CYS A 25 -1.61 42.43 31.28
C CYS A 25 -0.83 42.58 32.58
N SER A 26 0.47 42.30 32.53
CA SER A 26 1.48 43.06 33.29
C SER A 26 2.73 43.23 32.41
N SER A 27 3.05 44.49 32.22
CA SER A 27 4.23 45.02 31.55
C SER A 27 5.44 44.88 32.43
N SER A 28 6.54 44.31 31.96
CA SER A 28 7.89 44.63 32.43
C SER A 28 8.92 44.35 31.34
N SER A 29 9.50 45.41 30.89
CA SER A 29 10.83 45.70 30.31
C SER A 29 11.76 44.56 29.86
N SER A 30 12.08 44.60 28.56
CA SER A 30 13.38 44.54 27.91
C SER A 30 14.43 43.56 28.44
N SER A 31 14.62 42.49 27.67
CA SER A 31 15.94 42.00 27.24
C SER A 31 15.79 41.26 25.92
N SER A 32 16.44 41.74 24.88
CA SER A 32 16.54 41.16 23.57
C SER A 32 17.39 39.88 23.64
N SER A 33 16.76 38.76 23.94
CA SER A 33 17.32 37.46 23.69
C SER A 33 16.78 37.00 22.33
N ALA A 34 17.67 36.85 21.38
CA ALA A 34 17.37 36.22 20.12
C ALA A 34 16.78 34.83 20.42
N ALA A 35 15.45 34.73 20.40
CA ALA A 35 14.77 33.46 20.47
C ALA A 35 15.11 32.71 19.19
N HIS A 36 16.04 31.77 19.28
CA HIS A 36 16.11 30.69 18.33
C HIS A 36 14.76 30.00 18.38
N SER A 37 13.91 30.25 17.41
CA SER A 37 12.70 29.45 17.18
C SER A 37 13.16 28.04 16.91
N ALA A 38 13.29 27.23 17.93
CA ALA A 38 13.39 25.81 17.77
C ALA A 38 12.10 25.40 17.09
N THR A 39 12.18 25.13 15.81
CA THR A 39 11.09 24.50 15.05
C THR A 39 10.80 23.19 15.77
N ALA A 40 9.73 23.14 16.53
CA ALA A 40 9.30 21.93 17.21
C ALA A 40 9.09 20.89 16.12
N SER A 41 9.97 19.90 16.06
CA SER A 41 9.77 18.76 15.17
C SER A 41 8.47 18.09 15.57
N ALA A 42 7.53 17.99 14.64
CA ALA A 42 6.26 17.35 14.93
C ALA A 42 6.51 15.89 15.35
N ALA A 43 5.71 15.40 16.28
CA ALA A 43 5.86 14.03 16.77
C ALA A 43 5.62 13.02 15.62
N PRO A 44 6.39 11.93 15.55
CA PRO A 44 6.19 10.91 14.51
C PRO A 44 4.80 10.30 14.61
N VAL A 45 4.15 10.09 13.47
CA VAL A 45 2.86 9.41 13.38
C VAL A 45 3.10 7.94 13.13
N SER A 46 2.57 7.08 13.99
CA SER A 46 2.69 5.63 13.85
C SER A 46 1.32 4.97 13.77
N GLY A 47 1.20 3.92 12.97
CA GLY A 47 -0.03 3.16 12.84
C GLY A 47 0.12 1.96 11.91
N THR A 48 -1.00 1.26 11.72
CA THR A 48 -1.08 0.17 10.76
C THR A 48 -1.53 0.72 9.42
N GLU A 49 -0.70 0.54 8.41
CA GLU A 49 -1.02 0.83 7.00
C GLU A 49 -1.53 -0.45 6.34
N THR A 50 -2.69 -0.38 5.73
CA THR A 50 -3.28 -1.46 4.95
C THR A 50 -3.33 -1.05 3.49
N THR A 51 -2.82 -1.89 2.61
CA THR A 51 -2.84 -1.67 1.17
C THR A 51 -3.62 -2.78 0.49
N LEU A 52 -4.56 -2.41 -0.35
CA LEU A 52 -5.30 -3.34 -1.21
C LEU A 52 -5.13 -2.92 -2.67
N GLY A 53 -4.98 -3.91 -3.55
CA GLY A 53 -4.80 -3.64 -4.96
C GLY A 53 -5.38 -4.72 -5.87
N LYS A 54 -5.77 -4.29 -7.06
CA LYS A 54 -6.17 -5.19 -8.15
C LYS A 54 -5.42 -4.79 -9.42
N GLY A 55 -5.09 -5.75 -10.22
CA GLY A 55 -4.42 -5.52 -11.49
C GLY A 55 -4.91 -6.47 -12.57
N SER A 56 -4.83 -6.00 -13.80
CA SER A 56 -4.98 -6.83 -15.00
C SER A 56 -3.89 -6.42 -15.98
N ALA A 57 -3.43 -7.33 -16.79
CA ALA A 57 -2.33 -7.05 -17.69
C ALA A 57 -2.36 -7.81 -18.98
N ALA A 58 -1.69 -7.25 -19.97
CA ALA A 58 -1.41 -7.90 -21.25
C ALA A 58 -0.31 -8.99 -21.15
N THR A 59 0.57 -8.95 -20.20
CA THR A 59 1.53 -10.00 -19.83
C THR A 59 1.74 -9.98 -18.33
N VAL A 60 2.16 -11.09 -17.73
CA VAL A 60 2.47 -11.12 -16.29
C VAL A 60 3.56 -10.11 -15.94
N SER A 61 4.54 -9.90 -16.82
CA SER A 61 5.61 -8.92 -16.63
C SER A 61 5.16 -7.46 -16.69
N SER A 62 4.00 -7.18 -17.27
CA SER A 62 3.41 -5.83 -17.35
C SER A 62 2.26 -5.62 -16.37
N LEU A 63 2.04 -6.56 -15.44
CA LEU A 63 0.99 -6.44 -14.45
C LEU A 63 1.26 -5.27 -13.50
N VAL A 64 0.32 -4.35 -13.47
CA VAL A 64 0.33 -3.19 -12.57
C VAL A 64 -0.89 -3.29 -11.65
N PHE A 65 -0.67 -3.17 -10.35
CA PHE A 65 -1.73 -3.12 -9.36
C PHE A 65 -2.12 -1.66 -9.11
N HIS A 66 -3.40 -1.38 -9.17
CA HIS A 66 -3.97 -0.13 -8.67
C HIS A 66 -4.23 -0.30 -7.19
N LEU A 67 -3.64 0.56 -6.38
CA LEU A 67 -3.58 0.45 -4.93
C LEU A 67 -4.49 1.45 -4.25
N THR A 68 -5.07 1.04 -3.13
CA THR A 68 -5.66 1.91 -2.11
C THR A 68 -4.92 1.65 -0.80
N LEU A 69 -4.34 2.69 -0.24
CA LEU A 69 -3.66 2.67 1.05
C LEU A 69 -4.55 3.35 2.08
N THR A 70 -4.67 2.73 3.26
CA THR A 70 -5.52 3.22 4.36
C THR A 70 -4.77 3.07 5.67
N GLY A 71 -4.68 4.14 6.46
CA GLY A 71 -3.98 4.15 7.73
C GLY A 71 -3.32 5.49 8.01
N PRO A 72 -2.06 5.52 8.45
CA PRO A 72 -1.30 6.76 8.62
C PRO A 72 -1.22 7.63 7.36
N VAL A 73 -1.33 7.04 6.17
CA VAL A 73 -1.40 7.75 4.89
C VAL A 73 -2.53 7.20 4.04
N ASP A 74 -3.66 7.90 4.03
CA ASP A 74 -4.74 7.58 3.10
C ASP A 74 -4.40 8.12 1.70
N THR A 75 -4.24 7.23 0.73
CA THR A 75 -3.87 7.58 -0.64
C THR A 75 -4.17 6.45 -1.62
N THR A 76 -4.10 6.78 -2.90
CA THR A 76 -4.17 5.78 -3.98
C THR A 76 -2.90 5.81 -4.80
N GLY A 77 -2.63 4.73 -5.52
CA GLY A 77 -1.42 4.65 -6.32
C GLY A 77 -1.35 3.41 -7.19
N THR A 78 -0.15 3.11 -7.63
CA THR A 78 0.14 1.93 -8.44
C THR A 78 1.46 1.29 -8.03
N THR A 79 1.57 -0.02 -8.24
CA THR A 79 2.84 -0.74 -8.17
C THR A 79 2.90 -1.79 -9.27
N PRO A 80 4.02 -1.91 -10.01
CA PRO A 80 4.22 -3.01 -10.93
C PRO A 80 4.40 -4.32 -10.14
N LEU A 81 4.05 -5.45 -10.74
CA LEU A 81 4.31 -6.77 -10.13
C LEU A 81 5.81 -6.96 -9.84
N GLY A 82 6.67 -6.45 -10.73
CA GLY A 82 8.10 -6.57 -10.57
C GLY A 82 8.64 -7.99 -10.78
N ALA A 83 9.92 -8.17 -10.48
CA ALA A 83 10.57 -9.48 -10.46
C ALA A 83 10.05 -10.34 -9.29
N PRO A 84 10.18 -11.68 -9.36
CA PRO A 84 9.90 -12.54 -8.22
C PRO A 84 10.62 -12.06 -6.96
N PRO A 85 9.98 -12.16 -5.78
CA PRO A 85 10.57 -11.67 -4.54
C PRO A 85 11.85 -12.43 -4.22
N ALA A 86 12.93 -11.66 -4.08
CA ALA A 86 14.23 -12.15 -3.64
C ALA A 86 14.78 -11.22 -2.57
N LYS A 87 15.69 -11.72 -1.75
CA LYS A 87 16.31 -10.94 -0.67
C LYS A 87 16.93 -9.65 -1.22
N GLY A 88 16.58 -8.53 -0.62
CA GLY A 88 17.11 -7.22 -0.98
C GLY A 88 16.49 -6.58 -2.23
N VAL A 89 15.55 -7.24 -2.90
CA VAL A 89 14.82 -6.62 -4.01
C VAL A 89 13.88 -5.55 -3.46
N SER A 90 13.98 -4.36 -4.03
CA SER A 90 13.12 -3.23 -3.67
C SER A 90 11.92 -3.15 -4.62
N TYR A 91 10.77 -2.81 -4.05
CA TYR A 91 9.52 -2.54 -4.77
C TYR A 91 9.07 -1.12 -4.43
N THR A 92 8.47 -0.46 -5.41
CA THR A 92 7.99 0.91 -5.24
C THR A 92 6.50 0.97 -5.50
N ALA A 93 5.75 1.47 -4.53
CA ALA A 93 4.39 1.94 -4.73
C ALA A 93 4.44 3.44 -5.01
N THR A 94 4.02 3.84 -6.20
CA THR A 94 3.90 5.23 -6.60
C THR A 94 2.50 5.73 -6.28
N THR A 95 2.39 6.74 -5.41
CA THR A 95 1.10 7.26 -4.93
C THR A 95 1.02 8.78 -5.07
N ALA A 96 -0.18 9.32 -4.90
CA ALA A 96 -0.37 10.78 -4.84
C ALA A 96 0.32 11.42 -3.62
N ALA A 97 0.61 10.65 -2.55
CA ALA A 97 1.31 11.12 -1.36
C ALA A 97 2.84 11.01 -1.46
N GLY A 98 3.37 10.39 -2.51
CA GLY A 98 4.78 10.13 -2.74
C GLY A 98 5.07 8.66 -3.04
N ASN A 99 6.33 8.30 -3.14
CA ASN A 99 6.75 6.93 -3.36
C ASN A 99 7.03 6.22 -2.04
N LEU A 100 6.38 5.09 -1.82
CA LEU A 100 6.73 4.17 -0.74
C LEU A 100 7.63 3.06 -1.30
N VAL A 101 8.86 3.01 -0.84
CA VAL A 101 9.83 1.97 -1.22
C VAL A 101 9.93 0.95 -0.09
N VAL A 102 9.81 -0.31 -0.45
CA VAL A 102 9.96 -1.43 0.47
C VAL A 102 11.00 -2.42 -0.06
N THR A 103 11.72 -3.06 0.84
CA THR A 103 12.72 -4.08 0.51
C THR A 103 12.22 -5.42 1.00
N ALA A 104 12.15 -6.40 0.10
CA ALA A 104 11.72 -7.74 0.42
C ALA A 104 12.75 -8.47 1.31
N ASP A 105 12.25 -9.15 2.32
CA ASP A 105 13.01 -10.14 3.07
C ASP A 105 12.66 -11.54 2.53
N SER A 106 13.67 -12.29 2.08
CA SER A 106 13.46 -13.66 1.63
C SER A 106 13.21 -14.64 2.78
N ALA A 107 13.62 -14.30 4.00
CA ALA A 107 13.27 -15.08 5.17
C ALA A 107 11.76 -14.99 5.43
N GLY A 108 11.07 -16.13 5.43
CA GLY A 108 9.62 -16.19 5.59
C GLY A 108 8.81 -15.95 4.32
N THR A 109 9.45 -15.76 3.16
CA THR A 109 8.73 -15.77 1.88
C THR A 109 8.20 -17.16 1.58
N THR A 110 6.91 -17.26 1.32
CA THR A 110 6.26 -18.49 0.86
C THR A 110 5.66 -18.29 -0.52
N THR A 111 5.88 -19.24 -1.40
CA THR A 111 5.35 -19.19 -2.77
C THR A 111 4.67 -20.50 -3.12
N THR A 112 3.49 -20.41 -3.69
CA THR A 112 2.79 -21.54 -4.29
C THR A 112 2.45 -21.23 -5.74
N ALA A 113 2.70 -22.18 -6.61
CA ALA A 113 2.29 -22.11 -8.02
C ALA A 113 1.62 -23.43 -8.42
N VAL A 114 0.47 -23.32 -9.03
CA VAL A 114 -0.30 -24.47 -9.52
C VAL A 114 -0.53 -24.31 -11.02
N LYS A 115 -0.24 -25.36 -11.77
CA LYS A 115 -0.51 -25.44 -13.21
C LYS A 115 -1.42 -26.64 -13.46
N SER A 116 -2.62 -26.37 -13.97
CA SER A 116 -3.53 -27.45 -14.39
C SER A 116 -3.20 -27.90 -15.81
N THR A 117 -2.99 -29.18 -15.98
CA THR A 117 -2.79 -29.77 -17.31
C THR A 117 -4.09 -29.97 -18.07
N THR A 118 -5.22 -29.99 -17.36
CA THR A 118 -6.55 -30.26 -17.94
C THR A 118 -7.26 -28.96 -18.32
N THR A 119 -7.25 -27.97 -17.42
CA THR A 119 -7.98 -26.70 -17.61
C THR A 119 -7.09 -25.58 -18.14
N CYS A 120 -5.79 -25.81 -18.28
CA CYS A 120 -4.79 -24.80 -18.62
C CYS A 120 -4.75 -23.60 -17.66
N LEU A 121 -5.28 -23.73 -16.46
CA LEU A 121 -5.22 -22.69 -15.46
C LEU A 121 -3.84 -22.67 -14.79
N PHE A 122 -3.34 -21.44 -14.60
CA PHE A 122 -2.19 -21.15 -13.78
C PHE A 122 -2.64 -20.27 -12.62
N ALA A 123 -2.23 -20.62 -11.41
CA ALA A 123 -2.44 -19.80 -10.22
C ALA A 123 -1.12 -19.66 -9.46
N TYR A 124 -0.84 -18.46 -9.02
CA TYR A 124 0.34 -18.12 -8.25
C TYR A 124 -0.06 -17.31 -7.03
N LYS A 125 0.56 -17.60 -5.90
CA LYS A 125 0.44 -16.82 -4.67
C LYS A 125 1.81 -16.74 -4.00
N SER A 126 2.20 -15.54 -3.60
CA SER A 126 3.41 -15.32 -2.81
C SER A 126 3.10 -14.43 -1.62
N THR A 127 3.60 -14.81 -0.46
CA THR A 127 3.57 -14.01 0.76
C THR A 127 5.00 -13.58 1.06
N VAL A 128 5.22 -12.28 1.20
CA VAL A 128 6.56 -11.71 1.28
C VAL A 128 6.64 -10.74 2.45
N PRO A 129 7.43 -11.05 3.49
CA PRO A 129 7.82 -10.07 4.48
C PRO A 129 8.66 -8.96 3.85
N PHE A 130 8.51 -7.74 4.36
CA PHE A 130 9.28 -6.61 3.88
C PHE A 130 9.59 -5.60 4.99
N THR A 131 10.59 -4.76 4.73
CA THR A 131 10.91 -3.56 5.51
C THR A 131 10.76 -2.32 4.65
N VAL A 132 10.36 -1.20 5.27
CA VAL A 132 10.24 0.09 4.60
C VAL A 132 11.62 0.73 4.47
N ASP A 133 11.97 1.13 3.26
CA ASP A 133 13.18 1.89 2.94
C ASP A 133 12.84 3.38 2.87
N GLY A 134 12.80 4.04 4.01
CA GLY A 134 12.45 5.46 4.08
C GLY A 134 13.50 6.38 3.45
N ALA A 135 14.75 5.92 3.31
CA ALA A 135 15.79 6.70 2.63
C ALA A 135 15.54 6.82 1.13
N LYS A 136 14.90 5.81 0.53
CA LYS A 136 14.50 5.81 -0.88
C LYS A 136 13.04 6.25 -1.09
N SER A 137 12.26 6.33 -0.02
CA SER A 137 10.87 6.79 -0.07
C SER A 137 10.81 8.32 -0.19
N THR A 138 9.72 8.84 -0.76
CA THR A 138 9.54 10.27 -1.00
C THR A 138 8.18 10.78 -0.51
N GLY A 139 7.98 12.09 -0.51
CA GLY A 139 6.72 12.71 -0.08
C GLY A 139 6.43 12.41 1.38
N LYS A 140 5.20 12.02 1.71
CA LYS A 140 4.79 11.66 3.08
C LYS A 140 5.50 10.43 3.63
N PHE A 141 6.13 9.63 2.78
CA PHE A 141 6.87 8.42 3.17
C PHE A 141 8.38 8.66 3.33
N ALA A 142 8.87 9.88 3.09
CA ALA A 142 10.29 10.21 3.25
C ALA A 142 10.74 9.97 4.69
N GLY A 143 11.81 9.19 4.87
CA GLY A 143 12.32 8.82 6.18
C GLY A 143 11.42 7.89 7.02
N ALA A 144 10.33 7.38 6.44
CA ALA A 144 9.45 6.41 7.11
C ALA A 144 10.21 5.13 7.49
N THR A 145 9.80 4.53 8.59
CA THR A 145 10.30 3.22 9.02
C THR A 145 9.16 2.26 9.26
N GLY A 146 9.42 0.99 9.18
CA GLY A 146 8.40 -0.01 9.45
C GLY A 146 8.69 -1.35 8.79
N SER A 147 7.81 -2.30 9.05
CA SER A 147 7.85 -3.62 8.44
C SER A 147 6.45 -4.18 8.29
N GLY A 148 6.32 -5.13 7.40
CA GLY A 148 5.03 -5.72 7.11
C GLY A 148 5.11 -6.99 6.29
N THR A 149 3.96 -7.40 5.81
CA THR A 149 3.82 -8.57 4.93
C THR A 149 2.92 -8.19 3.77
N SER A 150 3.33 -8.56 2.57
CA SER A 150 2.53 -8.45 1.36
C SER A 150 2.12 -9.82 0.84
N VAL A 151 0.95 -9.89 0.24
CA VAL A 151 0.45 -11.07 -0.47
C VAL A 151 0.14 -10.65 -1.91
N VAL A 152 0.79 -11.29 -2.84
CA VAL A 152 0.52 -11.16 -4.27
C VAL A 152 -0.10 -12.46 -4.73
N ALA A 153 -1.23 -12.39 -5.40
CA ALA A 153 -1.83 -13.55 -6.05
C ALA A 153 -2.24 -13.17 -7.46
N PHE A 154 -1.98 -14.05 -8.41
CA PHE A 154 -2.50 -13.89 -9.76
C PHE A 154 -2.86 -15.24 -10.37
N SER A 155 -3.78 -15.21 -11.32
CA SER A 155 -4.16 -16.38 -12.10
C SER A 155 -4.32 -15.98 -13.56
N GLY A 156 -4.18 -16.97 -14.42
CA GLY A 156 -4.33 -16.78 -15.86
C GLY A 156 -4.42 -18.11 -16.58
N GLU A 157 -4.64 -18.05 -17.87
CA GLU A 157 -4.71 -19.22 -18.73
C GLU A 157 -3.37 -19.45 -19.44
N LEU A 158 -2.90 -20.68 -19.39
CA LEU A 158 -1.74 -21.11 -20.20
C LEU A 158 -2.20 -21.31 -21.66
N PRO A 159 -1.42 -20.85 -22.64
CA PRO A 159 -1.73 -21.11 -24.03
C PRO A 159 -1.71 -22.62 -24.31
N LYS A 160 -2.50 -23.03 -25.27
CA LYS A 160 -2.52 -24.44 -25.77
C LYS A 160 -1.49 -24.64 -26.84
N LEU A 161 -0.90 -25.83 -26.87
CA LEU A 161 -0.09 -26.33 -27.97
C LEU A 161 -1.00 -26.72 -29.14
N SER A 162 -0.42 -26.97 -30.33
CA SER A 162 -1.13 -27.39 -31.52
C SER A 162 -1.90 -28.72 -31.37
N ASN A 163 -1.47 -29.56 -30.46
CA ASN A 163 -2.14 -30.81 -30.09
C ASN A 163 -3.24 -30.63 -29.02
N GLY A 164 -3.60 -29.39 -28.66
CA GLY A 164 -4.62 -29.08 -27.67
C GLY A 164 -4.19 -29.16 -26.20
N GLN A 165 -2.98 -29.60 -25.91
CA GLN A 165 -2.45 -29.69 -24.56
C GLN A 165 -2.03 -28.32 -24.05
N CYS A 166 -2.08 -28.11 -22.72
CA CYS A 166 -1.62 -26.88 -22.07
C CYS A 166 -0.09 -26.77 -22.15
N ASN A 167 0.39 -25.62 -22.62
CA ASN A 167 1.83 -25.35 -22.64
C ASN A 167 2.32 -24.99 -21.22
N GLN A 168 2.84 -26.00 -20.51
CA GLN A 168 3.31 -25.84 -19.13
C GLN A 168 4.56 -24.94 -19.00
N ASN A 169 5.25 -24.68 -20.11
CA ASN A 169 6.45 -23.82 -20.15
C ASN A 169 6.12 -22.37 -20.52
N ALA A 170 4.90 -22.09 -20.93
CA ALA A 170 4.49 -20.76 -21.30
C ALA A 170 4.16 -19.89 -20.06
N VAL A 171 4.25 -18.59 -20.26
CA VAL A 171 3.71 -17.58 -19.33
C VAL A 171 2.20 -17.47 -19.58
N PRO A 172 1.36 -17.31 -18.53
CA PRO A 172 -0.07 -17.12 -18.68
C PRO A 172 -0.40 -16.01 -19.67
N SER A 173 -1.45 -16.23 -20.47
CA SER A 173 -1.93 -15.26 -21.44
C SER A 173 -2.43 -13.99 -20.75
N ALA A 174 -2.12 -12.88 -21.35
CA ALA A 174 -2.46 -11.55 -20.90
C ALA A 174 -3.95 -11.25 -20.82
N LYS A 175 -4.71 -11.74 -21.77
CA LYS A 175 -6.15 -11.43 -21.84
C LYS A 175 -6.96 -12.04 -20.69
N THR A 176 -6.35 -12.96 -19.97
CA THR A 176 -7.00 -13.70 -18.87
C THR A 176 -6.26 -13.55 -17.52
N ALA A 177 -5.11 -12.87 -17.51
CA ALA A 177 -4.35 -12.68 -16.27
C ALA A 177 -5.01 -11.61 -15.37
N VAL A 178 -5.39 -12.01 -14.19
CA VAL A 178 -5.90 -11.12 -13.14
C VAL A 178 -5.09 -11.30 -11.87
N GLY A 179 -4.85 -10.21 -11.16
CA GLY A 179 -4.06 -10.24 -9.94
C GLY A 179 -4.67 -9.42 -8.82
N THR A 180 -4.35 -9.82 -7.60
CA THR A 180 -4.66 -9.09 -6.38
C THR A 180 -3.39 -8.87 -5.59
N PHE A 181 -3.33 -7.73 -4.94
CA PHE A 181 -2.28 -7.34 -4.01
C PHE A 181 -2.91 -6.97 -2.68
N SER A 182 -2.34 -7.43 -1.59
CA SER A 182 -2.65 -6.91 -0.27
C SER A 182 -1.37 -6.79 0.54
N ALA A 183 -1.27 -5.77 1.37
CA ALA A 183 -0.17 -5.62 2.31
C ALA A 183 -0.67 -5.02 3.61
N THR A 184 -0.01 -5.38 4.70
CA THR A 184 -0.22 -4.76 6.01
C THR A 184 1.14 -4.47 6.61
N ALA A 185 1.37 -3.25 7.04
CA ALA A 185 2.62 -2.79 7.65
C ALA A 185 2.36 -2.00 8.92
N LYS A 186 3.23 -2.14 9.89
CA LYS A 186 3.38 -1.13 10.95
C LYS A 186 4.28 -0.04 10.40
N LEU A 187 3.77 1.18 10.30
CA LEU A 187 4.45 2.31 9.68
C LEU A 187 4.64 3.43 10.71
N THR A 188 5.82 4.00 10.74
CA THR A 188 6.14 5.23 11.47
C THR A 188 6.65 6.26 10.49
N LEU A 189 5.94 7.40 10.41
CA LEU A 189 6.26 8.52 9.54
C LEU A 189 7.07 9.55 10.32
N LYS A 190 8.08 10.14 9.70
CA LYS A 190 8.70 11.38 10.19
C LYS A 190 7.87 12.55 9.68
N GLN A 191 7.55 13.47 10.56
CA GLN A 191 6.93 14.76 10.21
C GLN A 191 7.97 15.87 10.24
#